data_146ef6879f54bfaf5d1bf280c4d05e3c
#
_entry.id   146ef6879f54bfaf5d1bf280c4d05e3c
#
_cell.length_a   1.000
_cell.length_b   1.000
_cell.length_c   1.000
_cell.angle_alpha   90.00
_cell.angle_beta   90.00
_cell.angle_gamma   90.00
#
_symmetry.space_group_name_H-M   'P 1'
#
loop_
_entity.id
_entity.type
_entity.pdbx_description
1 polymer ?
#
loop_
_entity_poly.entity_id
_entity_poly.type
_entity_poly.pdbx_seq_one_letter_code
_entity_poly.pdbx_strand_id
1 'polypeptide(L)'
;MGVEPPYPQSMSILVGVDAGASGSTAFVADETLHLLGRASGDTGAVHPGAVHEASGAILDTVRRALNQAGAKHARALVVGAAGAGREPERGDLERALTAAGIADAVRVTTDIEIALVAGLGREPGILLLAGTGSGACARLPSGELRRTGGHGWQFGDEGSGYWLARAGLSAAAQASDGRSPPTALTAALAQAAGVEGEEALLQWARSASRGAIADLARVVQEAAARGDDVACLLVDQAAEALAAHVRALRPHFPGATPVAVAFAGGLLRPDSPVRTATARLLEGDLPPITILAALVEPPRGALQLALKLVT
;
A
#
# COMPACT_ATOMS: atom_id res chain seq x y z
N MET A 1 13.01 -7.23 40.81
CA MET A 1 12.62 -8.47 40.15
C MET A 1 12.63 -8.17 38.65
N GLY A 2 13.67 -8.62 37.94
CA GLY A 2 13.73 -8.49 36.47
C GLY A 2 12.71 -9.49 35.89
N VAL A 3 11.79 -8.99 35.06
CA VAL A 3 10.93 -9.83 34.27
C VAL A 3 11.81 -10.51 33.23
N GLU A 4 11.99 -11.82 33.30
CA GLU A 4 12.66 -12.59 32.24
C GLU A 4 11.93 -12.31 30.92
N PRO A 5 12.65 -12.13 29.81
CA PRO A 5 12.02 -11.94 28.51
C PRO A 5 11.19 -13.19 28.17
N PRO A 6 9.99 -13.03 27.58
CA PRO A 6 9.05 -14.12 27.34
C PRO A 6 9.53 -15.15 26.30
N TYR A 7 10.73 -14.98 25.73
CA TYR A 7 11.29 -15.85 24.67
C TYR A 7 12.69 -16.32 25.04
N PRO A 8 13.10 -17.55 24.59
CA PRO A 8 14.46 -18.05 24.77
C PRO A 8 15.50 -17.07 24.16
N GLN A 9 16.63 -16.88 24.84
CA GLN A 9 17.71 -15.96 24.40
C GLN A 9 18.37 -16.34 23.07
N SER A 10 17.99 -17.48 22.46
CA SER A 10 18.51 -17.98 21.17
C SER A 10 17.63 -17.64 19.98
N MET A 11 16.46 -16.97 20.17
CA MET A 11 15.53 -16.70 19.08
C MET A 11 15.94 -15.45 18.31
N SER A 12 16.21 -15.61 17.00
CA SER A 12 16.53 -14.47 16.13
C SER A 12 15.29 -13.65 15.84
N ILE A 13 15.31 -12.38 16.21
CA ILE A 13 14.23 -11.43 15.96
C ILE A 13 14.48 -10.75 14.61
N LEU A 14 13.48 -10.78 13.74
CA LEU A 14 13.48 -10.15 12.43
C LEU A 14 12.50 -8.99 12.40
N VAL A 15 12.85 -7.92 11.70
CA VAL A 15 11.98 -6.76 11.51
C VAL A 15 11.82 -6.48 10.02
N GLY A 16 10.57 -6.35 9.59
CA GLY A 16 10.20 -5.94 8.25
C GLY A 16 9.35 -4.67 8.28
N VAL A 17 9.72 -3.67 7.51
CA VAL A 17 9.03 -2.37 7.47
C VAL A 17 8.58 -2.03 6.05
N ASP A 18 7.33 -1.59 5.94
CA ASP A 18 6.80 -0.85 4.80
C ASP A 18 6.70 0.63 5.18
N ALA A 19 7.50 1.47 4.54
CA ALA A 19 7.59 2.90 4.81
C ALA A 19 7.03 3.68 3.62
N GLY A 20 5.71 3.89 3.64
CA GLY A 20 4.95 4.54 2.57
C GLY A 20 4.78 6.04 2.75
N ALA A 21 4.18 6.68 1.72
CA ALA A 21 3.91 8.13 1.72
C ALA A 21 2.80 8.55 2.71
N SER A 22 1.93 7.62 3.12
CA SER A 22 0.82 7.91 4.05
C SER A 22 1.10 7.45 5.48
N GLY A 23 2.13 6.63 5.69
CA GLY A 23 2.50 6.08 6.99
C GLY A 23 3.47 4.91 6.84
N SER A 24 3.96 4.41 7.98
CA SER A 24 4.84 3.26 8.07
C SER A 24 4.18 2.12 8.84
N THR A 25 4.50 0.89 8.47
CA THR A 25 4.07 -0.32 9.20
C THR A 25 5.26 -1.23 9.41
N ALA A 26 5.54 -1.59 10.66
CA ALA A 26 6.58 -2.53 11.05
C ALA A 26 6.00 -3.81 11.60
N PHE A 27 6.51 -4.95 11.14
CA PHE A 27 6.26 -6.29 11.66
C PHE A 27 7.52 -6.84 12.29
N VAL A 28 7.37 -7.47 13.45
CA VAL A 28 8.42 -8.22 14.15
C VAL A 28 8.04 -9.69 14.16
N ALA A 29 8.99 -10.55 13.79
CA ALA A 29 8.76 -12.00 13.72
C ALA A 29 10.00 -12.77 14.20
N ASP A 30 9.81 -14.06 14.48
CA ASP A 30 10.88 -15.03 14.67
C ASP A 30 11.41 -15.58 13.33
N GLU A 31 12.35 -16.52 13.39
CA GLU A 31 12.97 -17.18 12.22
C GLU A 31 11.97 -18.02 11.40
N THR A 32 10.84 -18.41 11.99
CA THR A 32 9.76 -19.13 11.31
C THR A 32 8.77 -18.19 10.65
N LEU A 33 9.02 -16.86 10.73
CA LEU A 33 8.14 -15.78 10.28
C LEU A 33 6.80 -15.72 11.05
N HIS A 34 6.75 -16.31 12.26
CA HIS A 34 5.64 -16.12 13.18
C HIS A 34 5.66 -14.70 13.73
N LEU A 35 4.53 -13.99 13.59
CA LEU A 35 4.42 -12.58 13.98
C LEU A 35 4.38 -12.46 15.51
N LEU A 36 5.31 -11.67 16.06
CA LEU A 36 5.45 -11.40 17.50
C LEU A 36 4.98 -10.00 17.89
N GLY A 37 5.04 -9.04 16.94
CA GLY A 37 4.61 -7.67 17.19
C GLY A 37 4.41 -6.90 15.90
N ARG A 38 3.61 -5.83 15.98
CA ARG A 38 3.37 -4.92 14.86
C ARG A 38 3.12 -3.50 15.37
N ALA A 39 3.49 -2.49 14.58
CA ALA A 39 3.14 -1.12 14.85
C ALA A 39 2.95 -0.35 13.54
N SER A 40 2.12 0.69 13.58
CA SER A 40 1.99 1.66 12.50
C SER A 40 2.41 3.03 13.00
N GLY A 41 2.95 3.86 12.12
CA GLY A 41 3.47 5.19 12.45
C GLY A 41 3.40 6.16 11.30
N ASP A 42 4.04 7.30 11.48
CA ASP A 42 4.08 8.38 10.52
C ASP A 42 4.77 7.97 9.21
N THR A 43 4.68 8.81 8.20
CA THR A 43 5.30 8.58 6.89
C THR A 43 6.81 8.36 7.01
N GLY A 44 7.28 7.28 6.39
CA GLY A 44 8.70 6.97 6.26
C GLY A 44 9.19 7.08 4.82
N ALA A 45 8.40 7.70 3.94
CA ALA A 45 8.82 7.94 2.56
C ALA A 45 10.05 8.84 2.51
N VAL A 46 10.99 8.49 1.63
CA VAL A 46 12.26 9.21 1.51
C VAL A 46 12.16 10.25 0.40
N HIS A 47 12.49 11.48 0.75
CA HIS A 47 12.61 12.59 -0.19
C HIS A 47 14.01 13.21 -0.13
N PRO A 48 14.48 13.83 -1.20
CA PRO A 48 15.74 14.55 -1.17
C PRO A 48 15.78 15.57 -0.01
N GLY A 49 16.80 15.48 0.82
CA GLY A 49 16.99 16.35 1.99
C GLY A 49 16.17 15.99 3.25
N ALA A 50 15.28 15.00 3.21
CA ALA A 50 14.40 14.61 4.33
C ALA A 50 14.72 13.21 4.92
N VAL A 51 15.90 12.66 4.66
CA VAL A 51 16.30 11.33 5.16
C VAL A 51 16.26 11.24 6.69
N HIS A 52 16.63 12.32 7.38
CA HIS A 52 16.64 12.35 8.85
C HIS A 52 15.22 12.19 9.42
N GLU A 53 14.25 12.88 8.86
CA GLU A 53 12.85 12.79 9.28
C GLU A 53 12.28 11.39 9.01
N ALA A 54 12.52 10.86 7.80
CA ALA A 54 12.08 9.51 7.42
C ALA A 54 12.70 8.44 8.34
N SER A 55 14.01 8.52 8.63
CA SER A 55 14.67 7.57 9.52
C SER A 55 14.13 7.64 10.94
N GLY A 56 13.83 8.83 11.46
CA GLY A 56 13.21 9.03 12.79
C GLY A 56 11.84 8.35 12.87
N ALA A 57 10.96 8.59 11.91
CA ALA A 57 9.62 8.00 11.86
C ALA A 57 9.66 6.46 11.75
N ILE A 58 10.57 5.92 10.92
CA ILE A 58 10.78 4.48 10.79
C ILE A 58 11.27 3.88 12.11
N LEU A 59 12.29 4.49 12.74
CA LEU A 59 12.86 4.00 14.01
C LEU A 59 11.82 4.00 15.13
N ASP A 60 10.98 5.01 15.23
CA ASP A 60 9.91 5.07 16.23
C ASP A 60 8.88 3.95 16.02
N THR A 61 8.53 3.68 14.76
CA THR A 61 7.62 2.58 14.40
C THR A 61 8.25 1.23 14.73
N VAL A 62 9.53 1.03 14.41
CA VAL A 62 10.28 -0.20 14.72
C VAL A 62 10.38 -0.42 16.23
N ARG A 63 10.74 0.61 17.01
CA ARG A 63 10.83 0.50 18.48
C ARG A 63 9.49 0.10 19.11
N ARG A 64 8.38 0.67 18.63
CA ARG A 64 7.04 0.28 19.11
C ARG A 64 6.70 -1.17 18.76
N ALA A 65 7.02 -1.63 17.58
CA ALA A 65 6.80 -3.03 17.18
C ALA A 65 7.67 -4.00 17.99
N LEU A 66 8.94 -3.67 18.19
CA LEU A 66 9.87 -4.45 19.06
C LEU A 66 9.38 -4.51 20.50
N ASN A 67 8.91 -3.39 21.06
CA ASN A 67 8.36 -3.36 22.42
C ASN A 67 7.14 -4.29 22.55
N GLN A 68 6.25 -4.36 21.57
CA GLN A 68 5.14 -5.30 21.57
C GLN A 68 5.60 -6.76 21.53
N ALA A 69 6.71 -7.04 20.84
CA ALA A 69 7.33 -8.35 20.79
C ALA A 69 8.17 -8.67 22.03
N GLY A 70 8.27 -7.77 23.03
CA GLY A 70 9.15 -7.95 24.18
C GLY A 70 10.64 -7.92 23.87
N ALA A 71 11.03 -7.39 22.71
CA ALA A 71 12.41 -7.29 22.22
C ALA A 71 12.89 -5.84 22.19
N LYS A 72 14.22 -5.65 22.24
CA LYS A 72 14.85 -4.33 22.14
C LYS A 72 15.77 -4.19 20.93
N HIS A 73 16.13 -5.32 20.33
CA HIS A 73 17.11 -5.42 19.26
C HIS A 73 16.69 -6.50 18.29
N ALA A 74 17.03 -6.35 17.02
CA ALA A 74 16.76 -7.34 15.97
C ALA A 74 18.06 -7.91 15.40
N ARG A 75 18.03 -9.14 14.90
CA ARG A 75 19.10 -9.70 14.12
C ARG A 75 19.18 -9.12 12.71
N ALA A 76 18.01 -8.84 12.12
CA ALA A 76 17.94 -8.14 10.83
C ALA A 76 16.73 -7.19 10.76
N LEU A 77 16.94 -6.07 10.09
CA LEU A 77 15.95 -5.08 9.74
C LEU A 77 15.96 -4.86 8.24
N VAL A 78 14.83 -5.10 7.57
CA VAL A 78 14.64 -4.71 6.18
C VAL A 78 13.54 -3.67 6.08
N VAL A 79 13.84 -2.57 5.40
CA VAL A 79 12.91 -1.48 5.17
C VAL A 79 12.67 -1.33 3.67
N GLY A 80 11.41 -1.49 3.25
CA GLY A 80 10.95 -1.06 1.93
C GLY A 80 10.40 0.35 2.04
N ALA A 81 11.06 1.31 1.41
CA ALA A 81 10.65 2.71 1.51
C ALA A 81 10.27 3.29 0.16
N ALA A 82 9.13 4.00 0.13
CA ALA A 82 8.76 4.84 -0.98
C ALA A 82 9.85 5.92 -1.19
N GLY A 83 10.29 6.12 -2.43
CA GLY A 83 11.39 7.05 -2.75
C GLY A 83 12.80 6.42 -2.68
N ALA A 84 13.00 5.26 -2.05
CA ALA A 84 14.30 4.58 -1.97
C ALA A 84 14.76 3.91 -3.30
N GLY A 85 14.11 4.21 -4.40
CA GLY A 85 14.52 3.72 -5.73
C GLY A 85 15.74 4.43 -6.32
N ARG A 86 16.28 5.45 -5.65
CA ARG A 86 17.38 6.30 -6.14
C ARG A 86 18.48 6.42 -5.12
N GLU A 87 19.70 6.62 -5.59
CA GLU A 87 20.83 7.10 -4.80
C GLU A 87 20.94 8.63 -4.92
N PRO A 88 21.36 9.34 -3.86
CA PRO A 88 21.95 8.81 -2.61
C PRO A 88 20.92 8.46 -1.52
N GLU A 89 19.64 8.76 -1.70
CA GLU A 89 18.60 8.70 -0.66
C GLU A 89 18.52 7.31 -0.01
N ARG A 90 18.59 6.24 -0.79
CA ARG A 90 18.57 4.86 -0.27
C ARG A 90 19.76 4.57 0.65
N GLY A 91 20.97 4.88 0.18
CA GLY A 91 22.19 4.66 0.94
C GLY A 91 22.27 5.52 2.19
N ASP A 92 21.78 6.76 2.14
CA ASP A 92 21.72 7.67 3.29
C ASP A 92 20.75 7.14 4.36
N LEU A 93 19.58 6.66 3.95
CA LEU A 93 18.61 6.06 4.88
C LEU A 93 19.18 4.78 5.52
N GLU A 94 19.81 3.91 4.73
CA GLU A 94 20.42 2.67 5.24
C GLU A 94 21.53 2.98 6.25
N ARG A 95 22.39 3.98 5.99
CA ARG A 95 23.41 4.44 6.94
C ARG A 95 22.80 4.99 8.23
N ALA A 96 21.75 5.81 8.13
CA ALA A 96 21.08 6.37 9.30
C ALA A 96 20.44 5.29 10.19
N LEU A 97 19.78 4.31 9.58
CA LEU A 97 19.17 3.18 10.31
C LEU A 97 20.23 2.24 10.91
N THR A 98 21.34 2.00 10.21
CA THR A 98 22.47 1.22 10.72
C THR A 98 23.11 1.91 11.94
N ALA A 99 23.32 3.22 11.86
CA ALA A 99 23.90 4.00 12.95
C ALA A 99 23.03 4.01 14.23
N ALA A 100 21.74 3.78 14.11
CA ALA A 100 20.83 3.67 15.25
C ALA A 100 21.06 2.42 16.12
N GLY A 101 21.78 1.40 15.61
CA GLY A 101 22.17 0.21 16.38
C GLY A 101 20.99 -0.65 16.83
N ILE A 102 19.86 -0.63 16.12
CA ILE A 102 18.64 -1.35 16.51
C ILE A 102 18.58 -2.78 15.93
N ALA A 103 19.48 -3.09 14.98
CA ALA A 103 19.63 -4.41 14.38
C ALA A 103 21.10 -4.69 14.03
N ASP A 104 21.50 -5.98 13.98
CA ASP A 104 22.84 -6.42 13.56
C ASP A 104 23.05 -6.20 12.06
N ALA A 105 22.03 -6.47 11.24
CA ALA A 105 22.04 -6.26 9.80
C ALA A 105 20.87 -5.36 9.40
N VAL A 106 21.15 -4.35 8.56
CA VAL A 106 20.14 -3.43 8.02
C VAL A 106 20.22 -3.44 6.50
N ARG A 107 19.07 -3.46 5.85
CA ARG A 107 18.94 -3.29 4.40
C ARG A 107 17.77 -2.37 4.09
N VAL A 108 17.99 -1.39 3.21
CA VAL A 108 16.92 -0.57 2.62
C VAL A 108 16.70 -0.95 1.17
N THR A 109 15.45 -1.08 0.81
CA THR A 109 15.00 -1.35 -0.56
C THR A 109 13.75 -0.54 -0.89
N THR A 110 13.11 -0.79 -2.04
CA THR A 110 11.87 -0.12 -2.39
C THR A 110 10.65 -0.80 -1.77
N ASP A 111 9.60 -0.02 -1.52
CA ASP A 111 8.26 -0.48 -1.16
C ASP A 111 7.71 -1.53 -2.14
N ILE A 112 7.96 -1.34 -3.44
CA ILE A 112 7.57 -2.27 -4.50
C ILE A 112 8.30 -3.61 -4.39
N GLU A 113 9.60 -3.63 -4.07
CA GLU A 113 10.34 -4.88 -3.94
C GLU A 113 9.78 -5.75 -2.82
N ILE A 114 9.54 -5.16 -1.64
CA ILE A 114 8.97 -5.90 -0.52
C ILE A 114 7.54 -6.38 -0.81
N ALA A 115 6.74 -5.58 -1.51
CA ALA A 115 5.40 -5.96 -1.91
C ALA A 115 5.39 -7.10 -2.95
N LEU A 116 6.29 -7.07 -3.95
CA LEU A 116 6.47 -8.17 -4.89
C LEU A 116 6.90 -9.47 -4.19
N VAL A 117 7.83 -9.37 -3.24
CA VAL A 117 8.29 -10.53 -2.46
C VAL A 117 7.16 -11.08 -1.60
N ALA A 118 6.35 -10.22 -0.96
CA ALA A 118 5.22 -10.65 -0.15
C ALA A 118 4.13 -11.36 -0.97
N GLY A 119 3.84 -10.85 -2.18
CA GLY A 119 2.76 -11.36 -3.01
C GLY A 119 3.15 -12.54 -3.89
N LEU A 120 4.34 -12.51 -4.46
CA LEU A 120 4.77 -13.42 -5.52
C LEU A 120 6.04 -14.22 -5.17
N GLY A 121 6.64 -13.96 -4.01
CA GLY A 121 7.94 -14.54 -3.71
C GLY A 121 9.01 -14.13 -4.74
N ARG A 122 9.57 -15.11 -5.43
CA ARG A 122 10.50 -14.90 -6.56
C ARG A 122 9.87 -15.21 -7.92
N GLU A 123 8.64 -15.68 -7.93
CA GLU A 123 7.96 -16.11 -9.14
C GLU A 123 7.61 -14.90 -10.04
N PRO A 124 7.58 -15.13 -11.37
CA PRO A 124 7.03 -14.16 -12.31
C PRO A 124 5.55 -13.90 -12.03
N GLY A 125 5.13 -12.65 -12.21
CA GLY A 125 3.74 -12.26 -11.99
C GLY A 125 3.58 -10.75 -11.92
N ILE A 126 2.38 -10.30 -11.64
CA ILE A 126 1.99 -8.89 -11.60
C ILE A 126 1.49 -8.56 -10.20
N LEU A 127 2.00 -7.49 -9.61
CA LEU A 127 1.50 -6.87 -8.40
C LEU A 127 0.70 -5.63 -8.80
N LEU A 128 -0.59 -5.60 -8.48
CA LEU A 128 -1.47 -4.43 -8.62
C LEU A 128 -1.62 -3.76 -7.26
N LEU A 129 -1.33 -2.46 -7.20
CA LEU A 129 -1.41 -1.66 -5.99
C LEU A 129 -2.51 -0.60 -6.14
N ALA A 130 -3.39 -0.51 -5.14
CA ALA A 130 -4.37 0.57 -5.03
C ALA A 130 -4.58 0.94 -3.55
N GLY A 131 -3.86 1.97 -3.13
CA GLY A 131 -3.96 2.64 -1.84
C GLY A 131 -4.30 4.11 -2.05
N THR A 132 -3.57 5.04 -1.40
CA THR A 132 -3.68 6.49 -1.67
C THR A 132 -3.32 6.83 -3.12
N GLY A 133 -2.35 6.14 -3.73
CA GLY A 133 -2.05 6.12 -5.16
C GLY A 133 -2.32 4.76 -5.78
N SER A 134 -2.07 4.61 -7.10
CA SER A 134 -2.25 3.35 -7.81
C SER A 134 -1.16 3.10 -8.86
N GLY A 135 -0.98 1.85 -9.21
CA GLY A 135 -0.07 1.39 -10.25
C GLY A 135 0.13 -0.12 -10.20
N ALA A 136 0.89 -0.64 -11.13
CA ALA A 136 1.27 -2.04 -11.11
C ALA A 136 2.76 -2.24 -11.41
N CYS A 137 3.30 -3.35 -10.90
CA CYS A 137 4.66 -3.79 -11.19
C CYS A 137 4.66 -5.27 -11.52
N ALA A 138 5.31 -5.63 -12.61
CA ALA A 138 5.52 -7.01 -13.00
C ALA A 138 6.96 -7.44 -12.75
N ARG A 139 7.14 -8.68 -12.27
CA ARG A 139 8.38 -9.41 -12.43
C ARG A 139 8.22 -10.36 -13.60
N LEU A 140 8.97 -10.12 -14.67
CA LEU A 140 8.93 -10.96 -15.86
C LEU A 140 9.66 -12.30 -15.65
N PRO A 141 9.44 -13.30 -16.52
CA PRO A 141 10.20 -14.56 -16.47
C PRO A 141 11.73 -14.38 -16.59
N SER A 142 12.18 -13.29 -17.20
CA SER A 142 13.60 -12.90 -17.26
C SER A 142 14.16 -12.37 -15.92
N GLY A 143 13.29 -12.07 -14.95
CA GLY A 143 13.62 -11.34 -13.73
C GLY A 143 13.55 -9.81 -13.86
N GLU A 144 13.39 -9.28 -15.08
CA GLU A 144 13.21 -7.84 -15.32
C GLU A 144 11.95 -7.32 -14.61
N LEU A 145 12.04 -6.12 -14.04
CA LEU A 145 10.90 -5.44 -13.45
C LEU A 145 10.33 -4.41 -14.43
N ARG A 146 9.01 -4.44 -14.64
CA ARG A 146 8.28 -3.46 -15.43
C ARG A 146 7.17 -2.82 -14.62
N ARG A 147 6.90 -1.55 -14.87
CA ARG A 147 5.90 -0.77 -14.14
C ARG A 147 4.92 -0.10 -15.08
N THR A 148 3.68 0.09 -14.57
CA THR A 148 2.65 0.94 -15.17
C THR A 148 2.01 1.79 -14.08
N GLY A 149 1.70 3.03 -14.38
CA GLY A 149 1.16 3.98 -13.41
C GLY A 149 2.18 4.43 -12.35
N GLY A 150 1.67 4.89 -11.21
CA GLY A 150 2.52 5.43 -10.14
C GLY A 150 3.18 6.76 -10.50
N HIS A 151 2.56 7.52 -11.40
CA HIS A 151 3.07 8.84 -11.83
C HIS A 151 2.68 9.98 -10.88
N GLY A 152 1.94 9.65 -9.82
CA GLY A 152 1.43 10.62 -8.86
C GLY A 152 0.06 11.17 -9.25
N TRP A 153 -0.62 11.74 -8.26
CA TRP A 153 -2.02 12.14 -8.34
C TRP A 153 -2.33 13.26 -9.36
N GLN A 154 -1.31 13.98 -9.82
CA GLN A 154 -1.45 15.06 -10.80
C GLN A 154 -1.60 14.55 -12.24
N PHE A 155 -0.94 13.43 -12.56
CA PHE A 155 -0.82 12.90 -13.93
C PHE A 155 -1.25 11.43 -14.04
N GLY A 156 -1.67 10.82 -12.93
CA GLY A 156 -1.95 9.42 -12.85
C GLY A 156 -2.68 9.06 -11.56
N ASP A 157 -2.36 7.90 -10.98
CA ASP A 157 -3.01 7.32 -9.84
C ASP A 157 -4.52 7.05 -10.07
N GLU A 158 -4.93 6.82 -11.33
CA GLU A 158 -6.30 6.48 -11.70
C GLU A 158 -6.73 5.19 -10.99
N GLY A 159 -7.94 5.17 -10.46
CA GLY A 159 -8.45 4.05 -9.67
C GLY A 159 -7.91 3.96 -8.25
N SER A 160 -7.08 4.91 -7.80
CA SER A 160 -6.61 5.00 -6.42
C SER A 160 -7.67 5.51 -5.45
N GLY A 161 -7.40 5.43 -4.14
CA GLY A 161 -8.26 6.02 -3.12
C GLY A 161 -8.41 7.52 -3.27
N TYR A 162 -7.32 8.23 -3.56
CA TYR A 162 -7.41 9.67 -3.83
C TYR A 162 -8.26 9.98 -5.07
N TRP A 163 -8.05 9.25 -6.16
CA TRP A 163 -8.82 9.41 -7.39
C TRP A 163 -10.31 9.16 -7.15
N LEU A 164 -10.66 8.05 -6.50
CA LEU A 164 -12.05 7.66 -6.23
C LEU A 164 -12.76 8.67 -5.29
N ALA A 165 -12.08 9.09 -4.23
CA ALA A 165 -12.63 10.09 -3.30
C ALA A 165 -12.84 11.44 -3.97
N ARG A 166 -11.87 11.92 -4.77
CA ARG A 166 -11.99 13.15 -5.54
C ARG A 166 -13.13 13.08 -6.55
N ALA A 167 -13.30 11.93 -7.21
CA ALA A 167 -14.43 11.72 -8.11
C ALA A 167 -15.78 11.76 -7.35
N GLY A 168 -15.84 11.17 -6.15
CA GLY A 168 -17.01 11.26 -5.28
C GLY A 168 -17.34 12.68 -4.84
N LEU A 169 -16.33 13.48 -4.44
CA LEU A 169 -16.50 14.91 -4.11
C LEU A 169 -17.00 15.70 -5.33
N SER A 170 -16.46 15.42 -6.52
CA SER A 170 -16.92 16.05 -7.76
C SER A 170 -18.36 15.68 -8.09
N ALA A 171 -18.74 14.41 -7.91
CA ALA A 171 -20.11 13.95 -8.14
C ALA A 171 -21.10 14.59 -7.16
N ALA A 172 -20.73 14.74 -5.88
CA ALA A 172 -21.51 15.44 -4.88
C ALA A 172 -21.79 16.91 -5.29
N ALA A 173 -20.74 17.62 -5.71
CA ALA A 173 -20.88 19.01 -6.19
C ALA A 173 -21.77 19.10 -7.44
N GLN A 174 -21.61 18.18 -8.40
CA GLN A 174 -22.44 18.16 -9.60
C GLN A 174 -23.92 17.86 -9.32
N ALA A 175 -24.19 16.97 -8.36
CA ALA A 175 -25.57 16.68 -7.94
C ALA A 175 -26.24 17.90 -7.31
N SER A 176 -25.53 18.65 -6.47
CA SER A 176 -26.03 19.89 -5.88
C SER A 176 -26.31 21.00 -6.91
N ASP A 177 -25.46 21.11 -7.95
CA ASP A 177 -25.67 22.03 -9.08
C ASP A 177 -26.80 21.58 -10.00
N GLY A 178 -27.37 20.39 -9.86
CA GLY A 178 -28.32 19.79 -10.78
C GLY A 178 -27.72 19.33 -12.11
N ARG A 179 -26.38 19.20 -12.22
CA ARG A 179 -25.67 18.72 -13.41
C ARG A 179 -25.54 17.20 -13.48
N SER A 180 -25.85 16.51 -12.39
CA SER A 180 -25.89 15.05 -12.31
C SER A 180 -27.07 14.58 -11.45
N PRO A 181 -27.43 13.28 -11.51
CA PRO A 181 -28.47 12.73 -10.66
C PRO A 181 -28.18 12.94 -9.16
N PRO A 182 -29.24 13.02 -8.31
CA PRO A 182 -29.07 13.01 -6.86
C PRO A 182 -28.26 11.77 -6.40
N THR A 183 -27.43 11.93 -5.37
CA THR A 183 -26.61 10.85 -4.80
C THR A 183 -26.56 10.96 -3.28
N ALA A 184 -26.47 9.83 -2.61
CA ALA A 184 -26.24 9.75 -1.17
C ALA A 184 -24.81 10.19 -0.77
N LEU A 185 -23.90 10.33 -1.75
CA LEU A 185 -22.50 10.71 -1.51
C LEU A 185 -22.37 12.07 -0.82
N THR A 186 -23.21 13.06 -1.17
CA THR A 186 -23.12 14.42 -0.59
C THR A 186 -23.19 14.39 0.93
N ALA A 187 -24.23 13.77 1.48
CA ALA A 187 -24.39 13.67 2.93
C ALA A 187 -23.37 12.75 3.59
N ALA A 188 -23.05 11.61 2.95
CA ALA A 188 -22.12 10.63 3.50
C ALA A 188 -20.67 11.16 3.56
N LEU A 189 -20.22 11.88 2.54
CA LEU A 189 -18.90 12.50 2.50
C LEU A 189 -18.78 13.64 3.51
N ALA A 190 -19.81 14.50 3.64
CA ALA A 190 -19.84 15.57 4.64
C ALA A 190 -19.75 14.99 6.07
N GLN A 191 -20.54 13.96 6.36
CA GLN A 191 -20.49 13.27 7.64
C GLN A 191 -19.09 12.68 7.94
N ALA A 192 -18.48 12.03 6.95
CA ALA A 192 -17.15 11.44 7.12
C ALA A 192 -16.04 12.48 7.29
N ALA A 193 -16.20 13.66 6.66
CA ALA A 193 -15.30 14.80 6.84
C ALA A 193 -15.55 15.57 8.16
N GLY A 194 -16.60 15.24 8.91
CA GLY A 194 -16.96 15.92 10.15
C GLY A 194 -17.50 17.34 9.95
N VAL A 195 -18.16 17.59 8.81
CA VAL A 195 -18.73 18.91 8.46
C VAL A 195 -20.22 18.79 8.08
N GLU A 196 -20.94 19.90 8.15
CA GLU A 196 -22.36 19.94 7.79
C GLU A 196 -22.58 20.63 6.45
N GLY A 197 -23.23 19.91 5.54
CA GLY A 197 -23.62 20.41 4.22
C GLY A 197 -22.48 20.41 3.20
N GLU A 198 -22.85 20.67 1.96
CA GLU A 198 -21.97 20.58 0.81
C GLU A 198 -20.90 21.67 0.78
N GLU A 199 -21.31 22.92 1.04
CA GLU A 199 -20.38 24.07 0.98
C GLU A 199 -19.22 23.86 1.95
N ALA A 200 -19.50 23.41 3.19
CA ALA A 200 -18.48 23.10 4.18
C ALA A 200 -17.62 21.89 3.75
N LEU A 201 -18.22 20.87 3.10
CA LEU A 201 -17.46 19.74 2.54
C LEU A 201 -16.47 20.19 1.47
N LEU A 202 -16.88 21.03 0.54
CA LEU A 202 -16.01 21.53 -0.53
C LEU A 202 -14.93 22.47 0.02
N GLN A 203 -15.24 23.26 1.05
CA GLN A 203 -14.25 24.10 1.73
C GLN A 203 -13.22 23.23 2.47
N TRP A 204 -13.67 22.21 3.20
CA TRP A 204 -12.78 21.23 3.86
C TRP A 204 -11.86 20.55 2.83
N ALA A 205 -12.39 20.09 1.70
CA ALA A 205 -11.62 19.39 0.69
C ALA A 205 -10.51 20.25 0.06
N ARG A 206 -10.67 21.58 -0.01
CA ARG A 206 -9.64 22.51 -0.52
C ARG A 206 -8.40 22.59 0.37
N SER A 207 -8.54 22.33 1.67
CA SER A 207 -7.45 22.41 2.65
C SER A 207 -7.00 21.05 3.19
N ALA A 208 -7.76 20.00 2.90
CA ALA A 208 -7.45 18.64 3.35
C ALA A 208 -6.18 18.08 2.72
N SER A 209 -5.43 17.31 3.49
CA SER A 209 -4.29 16.58 2.97
C SER A 209 -4.73 15.52 1.94
N ARG A 210 -3.81 15.13 1.06
CA ARG A 210 -4.06 14.05 0.08
C ARG A 210 -4.52 12.75 0.77
N GLY A 211 -3.93 12.41 1.92
CA GLY A 211 -4.32 11.23 2.70
C GLY A 211 -5.75 11.34 3.22
N ALA A 212 -6.11 12.48 3.83
CA ALA A 212 -7.44 12.73 4.35
C ALA A 212 -8.52 12.66 3.25
N ILE A 213 -8.22 13.16 2.04
CA ILE A 213 -9.13 13.00 0.90
C ILE A 213 -9.22 11.51 0.51
N ALA A 214 -8.10 10.80 0.40
CA ALA A 214 -8.08 9.39 0.00
C ALA A 214 -8.88 8.49 0.97
N ASP A 215 -8.93 8.83 2.26
CA ASP A 215 -9.71 8.10 3.27
C ASP A 215 -11.22 8.13 2.99
N LEU A 216 -11.72 9.15 2.28
CA LEU A 216 -13.11 9.23 1.84
C LEU A 216 -13.47 8.19 0.77
N ALA A 217 -12.50 7.54 0.13
CA ALA A 217 -12.77 6.45 -0.84
C ALA A 217 -13.58 5.32 -0.22
N ARG A 218 -13.43 5.07 1.08
CA ARG A 218 -14.24 4.09 1.81
C ARG A 218 -15.72 4.46 1.77
N VAL A 219 -16.04 5.74 1.91
CA VAL A 219 -17.43 6.23 1.88
C VAL A 219 -18.05 5.98 0.50
N VAL A 220 -17.30 6.22 -0.58
CA VAL A 220 -17.76 5.96 -1.95
C VAL A 220 -18.04 4.45 -2.14
N GLN A 221 -17.15 3.58 -1.67
CA GLN A 221 -17.35 2.13 -1.75
C GLN A 221 -18.57 1.66 -0.92
N GLU A 222 -18.77 2.24 0.27
CA GLU A 222 -19.93 1.93 1.12
C GLU A 222 -21.24 2.41 0.47
N ALA A 223 -21.24 3.55 -0.20
CA ALA A 223 -22.41 4.03 -0.94
C ALA A 223 -22.72 3.10 -2.13
N ALA A 224 -21.71 2.68 -2.89
CA ALA A 224 -21.87 1.71 -3.96
C ALA A 224 -22.42 0.36 -3.45
N ALA A 225 -21.92 -0.14 -2.32
CA ALA A 225 -22.41 -1.37 -1.70
C ALA A 225 -23.88 -1.27 -1.24
N ARG A 226 -24.37 -0.05 -0.98
CA ARG A 226 -25.79 0.22 -0.68
C ARG A 226 -26.66 0.51 -1.91
N GLY A 227 -26.06 0.45 -3.13
CA GLY A 227 -26.78 0.60 -4.38
C GLY A 227 -26.96 2.05 -4.85
N ASP A 228 -26.10 2.98 -4.42
CA ASP A 228 -26.07 4.34 -5.01
C ASP A 228 -25.50 4.25 -6.42
N ASP A 229 -26.27 4.58 -7.44
CA ASP A 229 -25.92 4.42 -8.86
C ASP A 229 -24.69 5.23 -9.24
N VAL A 230 -24.53 6.44 -8.68
CA VAL A 230 -23.37 7.30 -8.95
C VAL A 230 -22.11 6.68 -8.35
N ALA A 231 -22.19 6.19 -7.12
CA ALA A 231 -21.08 5.52 -6.47
C ALA A 231 -20.69 4.20 -7.17
N CYS A 232 -21.67 3.42 -7.66
CA CYS A 232 -21.44 2.21 -8.46
C CYS A 232 -20.65 2.54 -9.73
N LEU A 233 -21.07 3.58 -10.46
CA LEU A 233 -20.35 4.03 -11.67
C LEU A 233 -18.90 4.42 -11.36
N LEU A 234 -18.65 5.12 -10.26
CA LEU A 234 -17.30 5.52 -9.85
C LEU A 234 -16.43 4.31 -9.48
N VAL A 235 -17.01 3.31 -8.83
CA VAL A 235 -16.32 2.04 -8.51
C VAL A 235 -15.97 1.29 -9.80
N ASP A 236 -16.87 1.22 -10.78
CA ASP A 236 -16.60 0.56 -12.07
C ASP A 236 -15.51 1.30 -12.86
N GLN A 237 -15.50 2.63 -12.85
CA GLN A 237 -14.44 3.42 -13.47
C GLN A 237 -13.09 3.21 -12.79
N ALA A 238 -13.05 3.14 -11.46
CA ALA A 238 -11.83 2.85 -10.72
C ALA A 238 -11.30 1.44 -11.06
N ALA A 239 -12.20 0.45 -11.12
CA ALA A 239 -11.86 -0.93 -11.46
C ALA A 239 -11.28 -1.05 -12.88
N GLU A 240 -11.88 -0.34 -13.85
CA GLU A 240 -11.39 -0.34 -15.24
C GLU A 240 -9.99 0.29 -15.34
N ALA A 241 -9.74 1.41 -14.65
CA ALA A 241 -8.43 2.03 -14.57
C ALA A 241 -7.37 1.09 -13.97
N LEU A 242 -7.72 0.37 -12.92
CA LEU A 242 -6.84 -0.62 -12.28
C LEU A 242 -6.58 -1.83 -13.19
N ALA A 243 -7.62 -2.35 -13.86
CA ALA A 243 -7.47 -3.45 -14.80
C ALA A 243 -6.57 -3.08 -15.99
N ALA A 244 -6.63 -1.82 -16.45
CA ALA A 244 -5.78 -1.32 -17.54
C ALA A 244 -4.28 -1.45 -17.22
N HIS A 245 -3.86 -1.27 -15.97
CA HIS A 245 -2.47 -1.50 -15.56
C HIS A 245 -2.03 -2.95 -15.76
N VAL A 246 -2.88 -3.91 -15.38
CA VAL A 246 -2.58 -5.34 -15.54
C VAL A 246 -2.56 -5.71 -17.03
N ARG A 247 -3.54 -5.23 -17.81
CA ARG A 247 -3.60 -5.45 -19.27
C ARG A 247 -2.35 -4.93 -19.98
N ALA A 248 -1.83 -3.78 -19.59
CA ALA A 248 -0.61 -3.20 -20.16
C ALA A 248 0.65 -4.04 -19.88
N LEU A 249 0.69 -4.75 -18.74
CA LEU A 249 1.83 -5.60 -18.37
C LEU A 249 1.71 -7.03 -18.92
N ARG A 250 0.49 -7.54 -19.11
CA ARG A 250 0.22 -8.90 -19.53
C ARG A 250 0.95 -9.35 -20.82
N PRO A 251 1.08 -8.53 -21.89
CA PRO A 251 1.79 -8.91 -23.11
C PRO A 251 3.26 -9.25 -22.95
N HIS A 252 3.87 -8.87 -21.83
CA HIS A 252 5.28 -9.20 -21.52
C HIS A 252 5.47 -10.61 -20.95
N PHE A 253 4.38 -11.35 -20.74
CA PHE A 253 4.42 -12.75 -20.32
C PHE A 253 4.09 -13.65 -21.51
N PRO A 254 4.91 -14.68 -21.79
CA PRO A 254 4.74 -15.52 -22.97
C PRO A 254 3.52 -16.43 -22.85
N GLY A 255 2.93 -16.71 -24.01
CA GLY A 255 1.98 -17.79 -24.22
C GLY A 255 0.64 -17.67 -23.50
N ALA A 256 -0.07 -18.80 -23.47
CA ALA A 256 -1.38 -18.96 -22.84
C ALA A 256 -1.30 -19.33 -21.34
N THR A 257 -0.10 -19.32 -20.74
CA THR A 257 0.07 -19.64 -19.32
C THR A 257 -0.58 -18.56 -18.45
N PRO A 258 -1.40 -18.94 -17.46
CA PRO A 258 -1.98 -17.99 -16.53
C PRO A 258 -0.89 -17.17 -15.81
N VAL A 259 -1.09 -15.87 -15.71
CA VAL A 259 -0.19 -14.97 -14.97
C VAL A 259 -0.77 -14.69 -13.59
N ALA A 260 0.00 -14.97 -12.55
CA ALA A 260 -0.39 -14.65 -11.19
C ALA A 260 -0.48 -13.13 -11.00
N VAL A 261 -1.61 -12.66 -10.46
CA VAL A 261 -1.84 -11.26 -10.11
C VAL A 261 -2.09 -11.17 -8.60
N ALA A 262 -1.18 -10.52 -7.90
CA ALA A 262 -1.29 -10.22 -6.49
C ALA A 262 -1.86 -8.82 -6.29
N PHE A 263 -2.72 -8.64 -5.29
CA PHE A 263 -3.36 -7.38 -4.97
C PHE A 263 -2.81 -6.80 -3.67
N ALA A 264 -2.49 -5.50 -3.66
CA ALA A 264 -2.04 -4.74 -2.49
C ALA A 264 -2.78 -3.42 -2.36
N GLY A 265 -2.87 -2.91 -1.13
CA GLY A 265 -3.51 -1.63 -0.82
C GLY A 265 -4.96 -1.73 -0.39
N GLY A 266 -5.43 -0.66 0.26
CA GLY A 266 -6.71 -0.62 0.97
C GLY A 266 -7.95 -0.79 0.08
N LEU A 267 -7.87 -0.35 -1.19
CA LEU A 267 -8.98 -0.50 -2.14
C LEU A 267 -9.13 -1.92 -2.68
N LEU A 268 -8.10 -2.76 -2.55
CA LEU A 268 -8.10 -4.13 -3.06
C LEU A 268 -8.26 -5.18 -1.96
N ARG A 269 -8.83 -4.80 -0.81
CA ARG A 269 -9.20 -5.73 0.26
C ARG A 269 -10.25 -6.74 -0.24
N PRO A 270 -10.31 -7.95 0.32
CA PRO A 270 -11.22 -9.01 -0.14
C PRO A 270 -12.69 -8.62 -0.21
N ASP A 271 -13.15 -7.74 0.68
CA ASP A 271 -14.53 -7.24 0.82
C ASP A 271 -14.80 -5.95 0.02
N SER A 272 -13.81 -5.44 -0.70
CA SER A 272 -13.92 -4.18 -1.44
C SER A 272 -14.73 -4.34 -2.74
N PRO A 273 -15.72 -3.45 -3.00
CA PRO A 273 -16.39 -3.38 -4.30
C PRO A 273 -15.43 -3.15 -5.47
N VAL A 274 -14.41 -2.30 -5.28
CA VAL A 274 -13.38 -2.05 -6.31
C VAL A 274 -12.61 -3.33 -6.63
N ARG A 275 -12.19 -4.12 -5.60
CA ARG A 275 -11.54 -5.41 -5.84
C ARG A 275 -12.42 -6.35 -6.63
N THR A 276 -13.68 -6.48 -6.24
CA THR A 276 -14.63 -7.39 -6.88
C THR A 276 -14.84 -7.02 -8.35
N ALA A 277 -15.03 -5.73 -8.64
CA ALA A 277 -15.17 -5.23 -10.00
C ALA A 277 -13.89 -5.42 -10.82
N THR A 278 -12.71 -5.11 -10.26
CA THR A 278 -11.41 -5.31 -10.92
C THR A 278 -11.17 -6.79 -11.24
N ALA A 279 -11.43 -7.68 -10.27
CA ALA A 279 -11.27 -9.12 -10.46
C ALA A 279 -12.14 -9.64 -11.60
N ARG A 280 -13.42 -9.27 -11.61
CA ARG A 280 -14.37 -9.65 -12.69
C ARG A 280 -13.90 -9.22 -14.07
N LEU A 281 -13.36 -8.00 -14.21
CA LEU A 281 -12.81 -7.50 -15.46
C LEU A 281 -11.60 -8.32 -15.91
N LEU A 282 -10.69 -8.65 -14.99
CA LEU A 282 -9.47 -9.38 -15.27
C LEU A 282 -9.71 -10.87 -15.57
N GLU A 283 -10.71 -11.49 -14.96
CA GLU A 283 -11.08 -12.90 -15.20
C GLU A 283 -11.60 -13.13 -16.64
N GLY A 284 -12.12 -12.07 -17.29
CA GLY A 284 -12.53 -12.10 -18.68
C GLY A 284 -11.39 -11.92 -19.70
N ASP A 285 -10.18 -11.56 -19.25
CA ASP A 285 -9.05 -11.27 -20.14
C ASP A 285 -8.41 -12.53 -20.71
N LEU A 286 -7.94 -12.44 -21.98
CA LEU A 286 -7.20 -13.51 -22.67
C LEU A 286 -5.79 -13.03 -23.02
N PRO A 287 -4.78 -13.85 -22.75
CA PRO A 287 -4.73 -15.15 -22.06
C PRO A 287 -5.05 -15.04 -20.57
N PRO A 288 -5.39 -16.17 -19.91
CA PRO A 288 -5.95 -16.17 -18.56
C PRO A 288 -5.00 -15.58 -17.51
N ILE A 289 -5.63 -14.99 -16.50
CA ILE A 289 -4.98 -14.41 -15.31
C ILE A 289 -5.44 -15.22 -14.10
N THR A 290 -4.56 -15.43 -13.14
CA THR A 290 -4.89 -16.04 -11.85
C THR A 290 -4.75 -15.00 -10.73
N ILE A 291 -5.86 -14.55 -10.19
CA ILE A 291 -5.85 -13.58 -9.08
C ILE A 291 -5.59 -14.32 -7.77
N LEU A 292 -4.57 -13.90 -7.03
CA LEU A 292 -4.25 -14.46 -5.72
C LEU A 292 -5.27 -13.97 -4.69
N ALA A 293 -5.79 -14.92 -3.89
CA ALA A 293 -6.85 -14.64 -2.92
C ALA A 293 -6.41 -13.69 -1.78
N ALA A 294 -5.19 -13.91 -1.27
CA ALA A 294 -4.65 -13.11 -0.17
C ALA A 294 -4.31 -11.68 -0.60
N LEU A 295 -4.64 -10.72 0.27
CA LEU A 295 -4.12 -9.36 0.14
C LEU A 295 -2.64 -9.37 0.53
N VAL A 296 -1.83 -8.68 -0.27
CA VAL A 296 -0.40 -8.54 0.02
C VAL A 296 -0.19 -7.61 1.22
N GLU A 297 0.57 -8.09 2.19
CA GLU A 297 1.08 -7.30 3.32
C GLU A 297 2.59 -7.05 3.10
N PRO A 298 3.01 -5.89 2.58
CA PRO A 298 4.41 -5.64 2.21
C PRO A 298 5.42 -5.89 3.35
N PRO A 299 5.13 -5.61 4.64
CA PRO A 299 6.06 -5.93 5.72
C PRO A 299 6.41 -7.41 5.83
N ARG A 300 5.54 -8.33 5.38
CA ARG A 300 5.86 -9.77 5.32
C ARG A 300 6.97 -10.07 4.29
N GLY A 301 6.96 -9.37 3.16
CA GLY A 301 8.03 -9.48 2.18
C GLY A 301 9.35 -8.93 2.71
N ALA A 302 9.31 -7.84 3.46
CA ALA A 302 10.48 -7.32 4.16
C ALA A 302 11.02 -8.33 5.20
N LEU A 303 10.14 -9.02 5.96
CA LEU A 303 10.55 -10.11 6.86
C LEU A 303 11.19 -11.29 6.12
N GLN A 304 10.65 -11.68 4.96
CA GLN A 304 11.25 -12.74 4.13
C GLN A 304 12.66 -12.34 3.63
N LEU A 305 12.85 -11.06 3.30
CA LEU A 305 14.16 -10.54 2.94
C LEU A 305 15.10 -10.45 4.16
N ALA A 306 14.58 -10.08 5.35
CA ALA A 306 15.35 -10.05 6.58
C ALA A 306 15.85 -11.45 6.98
N LEU A 307 15.01 -12.47 6.85
CA LEU A 307 15.43 -13.85 7.08
C LEU A 307 16.63 -14.26 6.19
N LYS A 308 16.63 -13.84 4.92
CA LYS A 308 17.74 -14.13 3.99
C LYS A 308 19.05 -13.38 4.28
N LEU A 309 19.01 -12.32 5.10
CA LEU A 309 20.23 -11.63 5.52
C LEU A 309 20.97 -12.38 6.63
N VAL A 310 20.29 -13.31 7.31
CA VAL A 310 20.84 -14.03 8.49
C VAL A 310 20.98 -15.53 8.30
N THR A 311 20.48 -16.06 7.17
CA THR A 311 20.68 -17.45 6.71
C THR A 311 21.72 -17.52 5.61
#